data_be8921b6a1d84ef8fef5e0afc7e541c1
#
_entry.id   be8921b6a1d84ef8fef5e0afc7e541c1
#
_cell.length_a   1.000
_cell.length_b   1.000
_cell.length_c   1.000
_cell.angle_alpha   90.00
_cell.angle_beta   90.00
_cell.angle_gamma   90.00
#
_symmetry.space_group_name_H-M   'P 1'
#
loop_
_entity.id
_entity.type
_entity.pdbx_description
1 polymer ?
#
loop_
_entity_poly.entity_id
_entity_poly.type
_entity_poly.pdbx_seq_one_letter_code
_entity_poly.pdbx_strand_id
1 'polypeptide(L)'
;MGSWKDDVVANDIRELSSGPCKYAGLFVEFDPVRNPVVQVRSGISLVSVENAAQNLAAEVTEPFGWDFEAVRRNQVDTWNDLFSRLTVKTNDRLEKVRFYNNMYRAICSRNTWSDVNGQWVSTDGKVHTVADPSEDVMHSGTRSGTSTSSGTS
;
A
#
# COMPACT_ATOMS: atom_id res chain seq x y z
N MET A 1 25.16 0.00 -1.69
CA MET A 1 23.86 0.10 -2.39
C MET A 1 24.13 0.24 -3.88
N GLY A 2 23.36 -0.43 -4.69
CA GLY A 2 23.53 -0.38 -6.14
C GLY A 2 22.24 -0.71 -6.87
N SER A 3 22.31 -0.74 -8.19
CA SER A 3 21.21 -1.12 -9.06
C SER A 3 21.64 -2.20 -10.04
N TRP A 4 20.67 -2.89 -10.57
CA TRP A 4 20.85 -3.76 -11.73
C TRP A 4 19.76 -3.48 -12.76
N LYS A 5 20.13 -3.56 -14.02
CA LYS A 5 19.22 -3.39 -15.14
C LYS A 5 19.60 -4.41 -16.21
N ASP A 6 18.68 -5.33 -16.51
CA ASP A 6 18.98 -6.53 -17.29
C ASP A 6 20.20 -7.27 -16.72
N ASP A 7 21.28 -7.45 -17.48
CA ASP A 7 22.50 -8.14 -17.02
C ASP A 7 23.61 -7.19 -16.52
N VAL A 8 23.31 -5.89 -16.35
CA VAL A 8 24.29 -4.87 -15.94
C VAL A 8 24.04 -4.47 -14.48
N VAL A 9 25.10 -4.61 -13.68
CA VAL A 9 25.14 -4.18 -12.27
C VAL A 9 25.93 -2.88 -12.17
N ALA A 10 25.38 -1.90 -11.46
CA ALA A 10 26.02 -0.63 -11.15
C ALA A 10 26.00 -0.38 -9.63
N ASN A 11 27.18 -0.09 -9.06
CA ASN A 11 27.33 0.26 -7.67
C ASN A 11 27.10 1.75 -7.43
N ASP A 12 26.81 2.12 -6.19
CA ASP A 12 26.60 3.50 -5.71
C ASP A 12 25.45 4.26 -6.39
N ILE A 13 24.48 3.51 -6.93
CA ILE A 13 23.24 4.05 -7.50
C ILE A 13 22.15 4.09 -6.42
N ARG A 14 21.53 5.26 -6.27
CA ARG A 14 20.42 5.50 -5.32
C ARG A 14 19.06 5.65 -5.99
N GLU A 15 19.07 5.94 -7.28
CA GLU A 15 17.87 6.15 -8.08
C GLU A 15 17.97 5.34 -9.36
N LEU A 16 16.89 4.69 -9.74
CA LEU A 16 16.79 3.94 -10.98
C LEU A 16 15.54 4.40 -11.71
N SER A 17 15.74 5.10 -12.84
CA SER A 17 14.63 5.45 -13.71
C SER A 17 14.27 4.29 -14.64
N SER A 18 12.97 4.09 -14.84
CA SER A 18 12.46 3.16 -15.82
C SER A 18 12.80 3.66 -17.23
N GLY A 19 13.59 2.90 -17.96
CA GLY A 19 13.71 2.98 -19.39
C GLY A 19 13.33 1.63 -19.98
N PRO A 20 13.40 1.44 -21.30
CA PRO A 20 13.15 0.14 -21.88
C PRO A 20 14.15 -0.89 -21.32
N CYS A 21 13.65 -1.75 -20.44
CA CYS A 21 14.38 -2.87 -19.87
C CYS A 21 13.39 -3.99 -19.56
N LYS A 22 13.86 -5.24 -19.53
CA LYS A 22 13.04 -6.39 -19.11
C LYS A 22 12.94 -6.47 -17.59
N TYR A 23 14.06 -6.23 -16.93
CA TYR A 23 14.19 -6.33 -15.48
C TYR A 23 15.06 -5.22 -14.95
N ALA A 24 14.69 -4.65 -13.82
CA ALA A 24 15.49 -3.67 -13.12
C ALA A 24 15.22 -3.74 -11.61
N GLY A 25 16.20 -3.40 -10.80
CA GLY A 25 16.03 -3.37 -9.35
C GLY A 25 17.18 -2.65 -8.65
N LEU A 26 16.95 -2.39 -7.38
CA LEU A 26 17.93 -1.87 -6.45
C LEU A 26 18.34 -2.96 -5.47
N PHE A 27 19.58 -2.92 -4.99
CA PHE A 27 20.06 -3.78 -3.92
C PHE A 27 20.81 -2.98 -2.87
N VAL A 28 20.76 -3.47 -1.65
CA VAL A 28 21.51 -2.93 -0.51
C VAL A 28 22.22 -4.07 0.21
N GLU A 29 23.49 -3.88 0.47
CA GLU A 29 24.30 -4.82 1.25
C GLU A 29 24.46 -4.29 2.67
N PHE A 30 24.31 -5.16 3.64
CA PHE A 30 24.48 -4.89 5.06
C PHE A 30 25.56 -5.80 5.64
N ASP A 31 26.32 -5.27 6.56
CA ASP A 31 27.25 -6.08 7.37
C ASP A 31 26.44 -6.78 8.50
N PRO A 32 26.27 -8.11 8.46
CA PRO A 32 25.48 -8.83 9.45
C PRO A 32 26.10 -8.85 10.85
N VAL A 33 27.41 -8.61 10.95
CA VAL A 33 28.12 -8.55 12.24
C VAL A 33 27.80 -7.24 12.95
N ARG A 34 27.77 -6.13 12.22
CA ARG A 34 27.47 -4.81 12.76
C ARG A 34 25.97 -4.55 12.87
N ASN A 35 25.18 -5.12 11.97
CA ASN A 35 23.75 -4.90 11.86
C ASN A 35 23.02 -6.24 11.82
N PRO A 36 22.89 -6.93 12.97
CA PRO A 36 22.24 -8.24 13.03
C PRO A 36 20.73 -8.19 12.74
N VAL A 37 20.11 -7.02 12.85
CA VAL A 37 18.71 -6.78 12.53
C VAL A 37 18.62 -5.60 11.57
N VAL A 38 17.97 -5.81 10.43
CA VAL A 38 17.73 -4.78 9.43
C VAL A 38 16.22 -4.58 9.30
N GLN A 39 15.77 -3.36 9.49
CA GLN A 39 14.39 -2.97 9.23
C GLN A 39 14.32 -2.19 7.92
N VAL A 40 13.30 -2.49 7.12
CA VAL A 40 13.04 -1.82 5.85
C VAL A 40 11.62 -1.26 5.86
N ARG A 41 11.47 -0.03 5.39
CA ARG A 41 10.18 0.60 5.11
C ARG A 41 10.14 0.97 3.65
N SER A 42 9.01 0.75 3.00
CA SER A 42 8.80 1.10 1.60
C SER A 42 7.48 1.83 1.42
N GLY A 43 7.48 2.83 0.55
CA GLY A 43 6.29 3.49 0.06
C GLY A 43 6.07 3.12 -1.40
N ILE A 44 4.82 3.08 -1.82
CA ILE A 44 4.42 2.77 -3.18
C ILE A 44 3.50 3.88 -3.67
N SER A 45 3.67 4.30 -4.92
CA SER A 45 2.73 5.14 -5.65
C SER A 45 2.78 4.75 -7.12
N LEU A 46 1.65 4.88 -7.80
CA LEU A 46 1.56 4.74 -9.24
C LEU A 46 1.70 6.08 -9.96
N VAL A 47 1.74 7.18 -9.22
CA VAL A 47 1.81 8.55 -9.73
C VAL A 47 3.25 9.02 -9.81
N SER A 48 3.98 9.02 -8.68
CA SER A 48 5.37 9.50 -8.62
C SER A 48 6.13 8.97 -7.41
N VAL A 49 7.45 9.13 -7.44
CA VAL A 49 8.35 8.80 -6.31
C VAL A 49 8.07 9.72 -5.11
N GLU A 50 7.76 10.99 -5.37
CA GLU A 50 7.41 11.98 -4.36
C GLU A 50 6.15 11.58 -3.61
N ASN A 51 5.12 11.11 -4.33
CA ASN A 51 3.90 10.60 -3.74
C ASN A 51 4.17 9.31 -2.94
N ALA A 52 5.02 8.41 -3.42
CA ALA A 52 5.43 7.23 -2.67
C ALA A 52 6.11 7.60 -1.34
N ALA A 53 6.94 8.66 -1.33
CA ALA A 53 7.55 9.18 -0.10
C ALA A 53 6.51 9.80 0.85
N GLN A 54 5.52 10.53 0.31
CA GLN A 54 4.42 11.08 1.09
C GLN A 54 3.54 10.00 1.72
N ASN A 55 3.19 8.95 0.95
CA ASN A 55 2.44 7.80 1.45
C ASN A 55 3.21 7.12 2.61
N LEU A 56 4.50 6.86 2.42
CA LEU A 56 5.34 6.28 3.47
C LEU A 56 5.41 7.17 4.72
N ALA A 57 5.50 8.49 4.55
CA ALA A 57 5.53 9.42 5.66
C ALA A 57 4.21 9.38 6.45
N ALA A 58 3.10 9.59 5.79
CA ALA A 58 1.79 9.69 6.43
C ALA A 58 1.28 8.37 7.02
N GLU A 59 1.50 7.25 6.33
CA GLU A 59 0.93 5.96 6.74
C GLU A 59 1.81 5.17 7.71
N VAL A 60 3.12 5.39 7.69
CA VAL A 60 4.07 4.57 8.48
C VAL A 60 4.98 5.42 9.35
N THR A 61 5.65 6.44 8.77
CA THR A 61 6.72 7.14 9.48
C THR A 61 6.19 8.02 10.61
N GLU A 62 5.19 8.82 10.34
CA GLU A 62 4.59 9.75 11.32
C GLU A 62 3.87 9.00 12.46
N PRO A 63 3.00 7.99 12.18
CA PRO A 63 2.28 7.32 13.25
C PRO A 63 3.13 6.30 14.04
N PHE A 64 4.16 5.69 13.44
CA PHE A 64 4.84 4.54 14.04
C PHE A 64 6.37 4.65 14.11
N GLY A 65 6.98 5.57 13.37
CA GLY A 65 8.44 5.63 13.28
C GLY A 65 9.07 4.30 12.84
N TRP A 66 9.99 3.77 13.64
CA TRP A 66 10.64 2.48 13.44
C TRP A 66 10.10 1.37 14.41
N ASP A 67 8.95 1.60 15.06
CA ASP A 67 8.34 0.60 15.94
C ASP A 67 7.51 -0.41 15.13
N PHE A 68 8.16 -1.50 14.70
CA PHE A 68 7.49 -2.60 13.98
C PHE A 68 6.34 -3.22 14.78
N GLU A 69 6.49 -3.33 16.11
CA GLU A 69 5.44 -3.90 16.96
C GLU A 69 4.22 -2.99 17.08
N ALA A 70 4.41 -1.67 17.01
CA ALA A 70 3.27 -0.73 16.93
C ALA A 70 2.50 -0.90 15.62
N VAL A 71 3.19 -1.03 14.48
CA VAL A 71 2.56 -1.32 13.18
C VAL A 71 1.77 -2.63 13.26
N ARG A 72 2.40 -3.70 13.78
CA ARG A 72 1.76 -5.01 13.91
C ARG A 72 0.50 -4.96 14.79
N ARG A 73 0.58 -4.31 15.94
CA ARG A 73 -0.59 -4.14 16.83
C ARG A 73 -1.70 -3.37 16.13
N ASN A 74 -1.40 -2.24 15.52
CA ASN A 74 -2.39 -1.44 14.80
C ASN A 74 -3.11 -2.26 13.72
N GLN A 75 -2.40 -3.09 12.94
CA GLN A 75 -3.00 -3.96 11.93
C GLN A 75 -3.92 -5.02 12.57
N VAL A 76 -3.48 -5.65 13.66
CA VAL A 76 -4.31 -6.63 14.37
C VAL A 76 -5.59 -5.98 14.90
N ASP A 77 -5.49 -4.80 15.50
CA ASP A 77 -6.62 -4.08 16.05
C ASP A 77 -7.62 -3.64 14.98
N THR A 78 -7.11 -3.12 13.86
CA THR A 78 -7.91 -2.75 12.69
C THR A 78 -8.71 -3.94 12.13
N TRP A 79 -8.06 -5.10 11.95
CA TRP A 79 -8.74 -6.30 11.48
C TRP A 79 -9.74 -6.86 12.50
N ASN A 80 -9.42 -6.81 13.78
CA ASN A 80 -10.34 -7.22 14.83
C ASN A 80 -11.59 -6.33 14.88
N ASP A 81 -11.44 -5.00 14.72
CA ASP A 81 -12.57 -4.08 14.61
C ASP A 81 -13.47 -4.44 13.42
N LEU A 82 -12.89 -4.62 12.24
CA LEU A 82 -13.63 -5.01 11.04
C LEU A 82 -14.37 -6.34 11.22
N PHE A 83 -13.72 -7.34 11.79
CA PHE A 83 -14.33 -8.66 12.01
C PHE A 83 -15.39 -8.65 13.12
N SER A 84 -15.30 -7.74 14.08
CA SER A 84 -16.26 -7.61 15.14
C SER A 84 -17.66 -7.17 14.67
N ARG A 85 -17.74 -6.56 13.48
CA ARG A 85 -19.02 -6.11 12.88
C ARG A 85 -19.93 -7.26 12.47
N LEU A 86 -19.37 -8.45 12.23
CA LEU A 86 -20.11 -9.66 11.91
C LEU A 86 -19.63 -10.80 12.82
N THR A 87 -20.51 -11.29 13.67
CA THR A 87 -20.19 -12.40 14.58
C THR A 87 -20.94 -13.65 14.22
N VAL A 88 -20.28 -14.80 14.28
CA VAL A 88 -20.87 -16.11 14.08
C VAL A 88 -20.84 -16.90 15.39
N LYS A 89 -21.98 -17.51 15.72
CA LYS A 89 -22.08 -18.45 16.85
C LYS A 89 -22.11 -19.87 16.30
N THR A 90 -21.10 -20.63 16.60
CA THR A 90 -20.99 -22.05 16.25
C THR A 90 -20.12 -22.75 17.27
N ASN A 91 -20.40 -24.03 17.52
CA ASN A 91 -19.57 -24.90 18.34
C ASN A 91 -18.45 -25.55 17.53
N ASP A 92 -18.49 -25.46 16.22
CA ASP A 92 -17.46 -25.98 15.34
C ASP A 92 -16.39 -24.91 15.07
N ARG A 93 -15.18 -25.18 15.56
CA ARG A 93 -14.02 -24.31 15.34
C ARG A 93 -13.69 -24.16 13.85
N LEU A 94 -13.85 -25.20 13.07
CA LEU A 94 -13.52 -25.18 11.64
C LEU A 94 -14.47 -24.28 10.85
N GLU A 95 -15.76 -24.35 11.14
CA GLU A 95 -16.75 -23.44 10.56
C GLU A 95 -16.46 -21.98 10.91
N LYS A 96 -16.09 -21.71 12.17
CA LYS A 96 -15.71 -20.35 12.61
C LYS A 96 -14.48 -19.85 11.83
N VAL A 97 -13.45 -20.67 11.68
CA VAL A 97 -12.25 -20.32 10.90
C VAL A 97 -12.59 -20.07 9.44
N ARG A 98 -13.42 -20.92 8.84
CA ARG A 98 -13.86 -20.74 7.43
C ARG A 98 -14.64 -19.45 7.26
N PHE A 99 -15.53 -19.11 8.17
CA PHE A 99 -16.30 -17.86 8.12
C PHE A 99 -15.41 -16.63 8.10
N TYR A 100 -14.51 -16.48 9.07
CA TYR A 100 -13.62 -15.32 9.14
C TYR A 100 -12.58 -15.29 8.01
N ASN A 101 -12.12 -16.45 7.56
CA ASN A 101 -11.21 -16.51 6.41
C ASN A 101 -11.89 -16.06 5.10
N ASN A 102 -13.14 -16.45 4.90
CA ASN A 102 -13.91 -15.99 3.74
C ASN A 102 -14.23 -14.49 3.83
N MET A 103 -14.56 -14.00 5.03
CA MET A 103 -14.76 -12.58 5.29
C MET A 103 -13.49 -11.77 4.98
N TYR A 104 -12.31 -12.22 5.44
CA TYR A 104 -11.03 -11.63 5.11
C TYR A 104 -10.83 -11.53 3.59
N ARG A 105 -11.02 -12.64 2.86
CA ARG A 105 -10.85 -12.67 1.40
C ARG A 105 -11.82 -11.74 0.67
N ALA A 106 -13.04 -11.61 1.16
CA ALA A 106 -14.03 -10.72 0.56
C ALA A 106 -13.66 -9.22 0.76
N ILE A 107 -13.10 -8.89 1.92
CA ILE A 107 -12.74 -7.51 2.26
C ILE A 107 -11.41 -7.12 1.60
N CYS A 108 -10.40 -7.98 1.59
CA CYS A 108 -9.07 -7.65 1.06
C CYS A 108 -8.99 -7.56 -0.47
N SER A 109 -10.09 -7.82 -1.19
CA SER A 109 -10.12 -7.78 -2.66
C SER A 109 -10.13 -6.37 -3.26
N ARG A 110 -10.39 -5.34 -2.45
CA ARG A 110 -10.38 -3.94 -2.86
C ARG A 110 -9.25 -3.21 -2.18
N ASN A 111 -8.21 -2.89 -2.94
CA ASN A 111 -7.08 -2.11 -2.47
C ASN A 111 -7.32 -0.62 -2.73
N THR A 112 -6.85 0.23 -1.83
CA THR A 112 -6.73 1.66 -2.08
C THR A 112 -5.83 1.88 -3.29
N TRP A 113 -6.26 2.71 -4.22
CA TRP A 113 -5.57 3.01 -5.47
C TRP A 113 -5.05 4.44 -5.50
N SER A 114 -5.69 5.35 -4.76
CA SER A 114 -5.25 6.73 -4.60
C SER A 114 -4.15 6.84 -3.55
N ASP A 115 -3.24 7.77 -3.79
CA ASP A 115 -2.25 8.21 -2.82
C ASP A 115 -2.90 9.05 -1.70
N VAL A 116 -2.18 9.30 -0.61
CA VAL A 116 -2.68 10.09 0.53
C VAL A 116 -3.10 11.51 0.18
N ASN A 117 -2.55 12.08 -0.90
CA ASN A 117 -2.96 13.37 -1.45
C ASN A 117 -4.16 13.29 -2.40
N GLY A 118 -4.77 12.11 -2.52
CA GLY A 118 -5.93 11.83 -3.38
C GLY A 118 -5.61 11.65 -4.87
N GLN A 119 -4.35 11.71 -5.28
CA GLN A 119 -3.98 11.46 -6.67
C GLN A 119 -4.00 9.97 -7.01
N TRP A 120 -4.37 9.65 -8.24
CA TRP A 120 -4.39 8.29 -8.76
C TRP A 120 -4.24 8.26 -10.28
N VAL A 121 -3.73 7.16 -10.81
CA VAL A 121 -3.56 6.96 -12.26
C VAL A 121 -4.70 6.11 -12.78
N SER A 122 -5.39 6.60 -13.82
CA SER A 122 -6.45 5.86 -14.50
C SER A 122 -5.87 4.89 -15.55
N THR A 123 -6.72 4.05 -16.10
CA THR A 123 -6.33 3.07 -17.15
C THR A 123 -5.85 3.71 -18.45
N ASP A 124 -6.13 5.00 -18.68
CA ASP A 124 -5.62 5.77 -19.82
C ASP A 124 -4.25 6.42 -19.54
N GLY A 125 -3.66 6.15 -18.37
CA GLY A 125 -2.37 6.69 -17.96
C GLY A 125 -2.40 8.13 -17.46
N LYS A 126 -3.58 8.74 -17.31
CA LYS A 126 -3.70 10.11 -16.79
C LYS A 126 -3.81 10.12 -15.27
N VAL A 127 -3.24 11.15 -14.66
CA VAL A 127 -3.36 11.42 -13.23
C VAL A 127 -4.65 12.18 -12.96
N HIS A 128 -5.42 11.70 -12.01
CA HIS A 128 -6.64 12.31 -11.50
C HIS A 128 -6.48 12.57 -10.01
N THR A 129 -7.37 13.40 -9.46
CA THR A 129 -7.42 13.68 -8.03
C THR A 129 -8.87 13.51 -7.55
N VAL A 130 -9.08 12.85 -6.42
CA VAL A 130 -10.40 12.78 -5.77
C VAL A 130 -10.80 14.16 -5.25
N ALA A 131 -12.09 14.40 -5.14
CA ALA A 131 -12.61 15.73 -4.76
C ALA A 131 -12.20 16.12 -3.32
N ASP A 132 -12.29 15.16 -2.41
CA ASP A 132 -11.86 15.32 -1.01
C ASP A 132 -11.04 14.10 -0.58
N PRO A 133 -9.71 14.21 -0.50
CA PRO A 133 -8.85 13.10 -0.08
C PRO A 133 -9.07 12.62 1.36
N SER A 134 -9.72 13.42 2.20
CA SER A 134 -10.02 13.04 3.59
C SER A 134 -11.24 12.12 3.71
N GLU A 135 -12.16 12.18 2.74
CA GLU A 135 -13.41 11.40 2.73
C GLU A 135 -13.47 10.42 1.57
N ASP A 136 -12.87 10.78 0.42
CA ASP A 136 -12.94 10.03 -0.81
C ASP A 136 -11.65 9.25 -1.08
N VAL A 137 -11.80 7.97 -1.39
CA VAL A 137 -10.69 7.09 -1.76
C VAL A 137 -11.03 6.35 -3.06
N MET A 138 -10.13 6.39 -4.03
CA MET A 138 -10.25 5.53 -5.21
C MET A 138 -9.79 4.12 -4.89
N HIS A 139 -10.63 3.14 -5.16
CA HIS A 139 -10.33 1.73 -4.99
C HIS A 139 -10.05 1.02 -6.32
N SER A 140 -9.18 0.02 -6.30
CA SER A 140 -8.94 -0.85 -7.46
C SER A 140 -10.24 -1.54 -7.88
N GLY A 141 -10.51 -1.57 -9.20
CA GLY A 141 -11.72 -2.17 -9.77
C GLY A 141 -12.97 -1.28 -9.73
N THR A 142 -12.87 -0.06 -9.24
CA THR A 142 -13.95 0.93 -9.39
C THR A 142 -13.92 1.46 -10.82
N ARG A 143 -15.03 1.34 -11.56
CA ARG A 143 -15.16 2.07 -12.83
C ARG A 143 -15.16 3.56 -12.51
N SER A 144 -14.37 4.34 -13.24
CA SER A 144 -14.47 5.80 -13.21
C SER A 144 -15.84 6.21 -13.75
N GLY A 145 -16.84 6.15 -12.89
CA GLY A 145 -18.12 6.78 -13.14
C GLY A 145 -17.91 8.27 -12.96
N THR A 146 -18.15 9.06 -14.00
CA THR A 146 -18.31 10.50 -13.89
C THR A 146 -19.28 10.79 -12.75
N SER A 147 -18.78 11.35 -11.65
CA SER A 147 -19.63 11.99 -10.66
C SER A 147 -20.24 13.22 -11.33
N THR A 148 -21.43 13.08 -11.89
CA THR A 148 -22.27 14.22 -12.22
C THR A 148 -22.65 14.85 -10.89
N SER A 149 -21.98 15.94 -10.51
CA SER A 149 -22.46 16.85 -9.49
C SER A 149 -23.84 17.34 -9.97
N SER A 150 -24.91 16.80 -9.39
CA SER A 150 -26.24 17.39 -9.50
C SER A 150 -26.20 18.69 -8.71
N GLY A 151 -25.90 19.80 -9.41
CA GLY A 151 -26.17 21.14 -8.91
C GLY A 151 -27.69 21.29 -8.75
N THR A 152 -28.16 21.37 -7.55
CA THR A 152 -29.47 21.89 -7.21
C THR A 152 -29.38 23.40 -7.18
N SER A 153 -30.07 24.00 -8.10
CA SER A 153 -30.43 25.44 -8.15
C SER A 153 -31.33 25.78 -6.99
#